data_5552511e897c977a562f841c5b0c1595
#
_entry.id   5552511e897c977a562f841c5b0c1595
#
_cell.length_a   1.000
_cell.length_b   1.000
_cell.length_c   1.000
_cell.angle_alpha   90.00
_cell.angle_beta   90.00
_cell.angle_gamma   90.00
#
_symmetry.space_group_name_H-M   'P 1'
#
loop_
_entity.id
_entity.type
_entity.pdbx_description
1 polymer ?
#
loop_
_entity_poly.entity_id
_entity_poly.type
_entity_poly.pdbx_seq_one_letter_code
_entity_poly.pdbx_strand_id
1 'polypeptide(L)'
;MLFSARATKLTGVSVDKRPFFSSYATSLWVRFLRFSLQSHKKLEDDLEKLGLTPPQFYVLATIGYAGGLPFGEIGAKMMVTVSNLTGIVDRLEDKKLVTRKRDETDRRVVHVILTDKGAKLYKSTIPQFERSVSEIFQRLDRPKQKELSALLRKLNQESSADWAGRRRRKHFNSHAKI
;
A
#
# COMPACT_ATOMS: atom_id res chain seq x y z
N MET A 1 -20.08 0.30 -28.22
CA MET A 1 -21.44 -0.28 -28.40
C MET A 1 -21.48 -1.73 -28.89
N LEU A 2 -20.38 -2.36 -29.31
CA LEU A 2 -20.36 -3.74 -29.89
C LEU A 2 -20.26 -4.88 -28.87
N PHE A 3 -19.89 -4.64 -27.63
CA PHE A 3 -19.70 -5.70 -26.60
C PHE A 3 -21.01 -6.20 -25.95
N SER A 4 -22.05 -5.36 -25.86
CA SER A 4 -23.30 -5.71 -25.15
C SER A 4 -24.20 -6.69 -25.94
N ALA A 5 -24.25 -6.58 -27.25
CA ALA A 5 -25.12 -7.44 -28.08
C ALA A 5 -24.63 -8.89 -28.20
N ARG A 6 -23.32 -9.13 -28.01
CA ARG A 6 -22.72 -10.46 -28.12
C ARG A 6 -22.89 -11.30 -26.84
N ALA A 7 -22.92 -10.63 -25.67
CA ALA A 7 -23.07 -11.31 -24.37
C ALA A 7 -24.48 -11.92 -24.16
N THR A 8 -25.52 -11.20 -24.58
CA THR A 8 -26.91 -11.67 -24.43
C THR A 8 -27.21 -12.92 -25.28
N LYS A 9 -26.50 -13.08 -26.40
CA LYS A 9 -26.67 -14.24 -27.31
C LYS A 9 -26.02 -15.53 -26.78
N LEU A 10 -25.07 -15.42 -25.82
CA LEU A 10 -24.33 -16.56 -25.26
C LEU A 10 -24.94 -17.09 -23.95
N THR A 11 -25.62 -16.27 -23.19
CA THR A 11 -26.07 -16.61 -21.83
C THR A 11 -27.58 -16.58 -21.63
N GLY A 12 -28.36 -16.05 -22.59
CA GLY A 12 -29.81 -15.88 -22.42
C GLY A 12 -30.21 -14.89 -21.30
N VAL A 13 -29.26 -14.30 -20.61
CA VAL A 13 -29.49 -13.36 -19.52
C VAL A 13 -29.62 -11.96 -20.08
N SER A 14 -30.72 -11.28 -19.76
CA SER A 14 -30.90 -9.87 -20.08
C SER A 14 -29.90 -9.02 -19.30
N VAL A 15 -28.84 -8.56 -19.97
CA VAL A 15 -27.87 -7.65 -19.37
C VAL A 15 -28.51 -6.25 -19.33
N ASP A 16 -28.57 -5.68 -18.13
CA ASP A 16 -29.00 -4.30 -17.93
C ASP A 16 -28.17 -3.36 -18.84
N LYS A 17 -28.88 -2.66 -19.73
CA LYS A 17 -28.25 -1.76 -20.72
C LYS A 17 -27.70 -0.46 -20.12
N ARG A 18 -27.87 -0.24 -18.81
CA ARG A 18 -27.27 0.92 -18.14
C ARG A 18 -25.75 0.81 -18.23
N PRO A 19 -25.04 1.84 -18.64
CA PRO A 19 -23.58 1.80 -18.65
C PRO A 19 -23.09 1.54 -17.21
N PHE A 20 -22.18 0.57 -17.03
CA PHE A 20 -21.61 0.20 -15.71
C PHE A 20 -21.09 1.43 -14.94
N PHE A 21 -20.79 2.52 -15.64
CA PHE A 21 -20.31 3.79 -15.10
C PHE A 21 -21.37 4.90 -15.23
N SER A 22 -22.57 4.68 -14.71
CA SER A 22 -23.67 5.65 -14.80
C SER A 22 -23.49 6.88 -13.89
N SER A 23 -22.69 6.79 -12.84
CA SER A 23 -22.43 7.92 -11.93
C SER A 23 -21.04 8.54 -12.14
N TYR A 24 -20.94 9.84 -11.87
CA TYR A 24 -19.65 10.53 -11.86
C TYR A 24 -18.68 9.92 -10.86
N ALA A 25 -19.16 9.53 -9.68
CA ALA A 25 -18.34 8.89 -8.64
C ALA A 25 -17.74 7.56 -9.12
N THR A 26 -18.52 6.72 -9.82
CA THR A 26 -18.00 5.47 -10.38
C THR A 26 -16.97 5.74 -11.48
N SER A 27 -17.19 6.73 -12.33
CA SER A 27 -16.22 7.14 -13.34
C SER A 27 -14.93 7.66 -12.72
N LEU A 28 -15.02 8.46 -11.66
CA LEU A 28 -13.87 8.94 -10.89
C LEU A 28 -13.10 7.78 -10.25
N TRP A 29 -13.80 6.82 -9.62
CA TRP A 29 -13.19 5.62 -9.05
C TRP A 29 -12.38 4.82 -10.07
N VAL A 30 -12.93 4.59 -11.27
CA VAL A 30 -12.23 3.84 -12.31
C VAL A 30 -10.99 4.58 -12.83
N ARG A 31 -11.06 5.91 -12.96
CA ARG A 31 -9.89 6.72 -13.33
C ARG A 31 -8.80 6.64 -12.25
N PHE A 32 -9.20 6.74 -10.98
CA PHE A 32 -8.28 6.61 -9.84
C PHE A 32 -7.65 5.22 -9.80
N LEU A 33 -8.45 4.15 -9.92
CA LEU A 33 -7.96 2.77 -9.93
C LEU A 33 -6.99 2.53 -11.09
N ARG A 34 -7.33 2.98 -12.30
CA ARG A 34 -6.44 2.85 -13.47
C ARG A 34 -5.12 3.57 -13.26
N PHE A 35 -5.17 4.80 -12.78
CA PHE A 35 -3.97 5.57 -12.43
C PHE A 35 -3.12 4.85 -11.37
N SER A 36 -3.75 4.36 -10.30
CA SER A 36 -3.08 3.62 -9.22
C SER A 36 -2.39 2.36 -9.73
N LEU A 37 -3.08 1.54 -10.54
CA LEU A 37 -2.52 0.31 -11.12
C LEU A 37 -1.33 0.59 -12.05
N GLN A 38 -1.45 1.60 -12.93
CA GLN A 38 -0.35 1.98 -13.84
C GLN A 38 0.86 2.53 -13.07
N SER A 39 0.62 3.37 -12.05
CA SER A 39 1.66 3.91 -11.20
C SER A 39 2.36 2.81 -10.40
N HIS A 40 1.57 1.88 -9.83
CA HIS A 40 2.11 0.74 -9.09
C HIS A 40 2.99 -0.14 -9.97
N LYS A 41 2.53 -0.46 -11.20
CA LYS A 41 3.32 -1.26 -12.14
C LYS A 41 4.65 -0.58 -12.49
N LYS A 42 4.63 0.73 -12.77
CA LYS A 42 5.89 1.47 -13.01
C LYS A 42 6.85 1.39 -11.84
N LEU A 43 6.36 1.61 -10.62
CA LEU A 43 7.19 1.54 -9.41
C LEU A 43 7.71 0.12 -9.16
N GLU A 44 6.90 -0.90 -9.42
CA GLU A 44 7.31 -2.31 -9.35
C GLU A 44 8.46 -2.60 -10.31
N ASP A 45 8.33 -2.23 -11.58
CA ASP A 45 9.38 -2.43 -12.60
C ASP A 45 10.70 -1.72 -12.23
N ASP A 46 10.63 -0.54 -11.62
CA ASP A 46 11.81 0.20 -11.18
C ASP A 46 12.46 -0.39 -9.93
N LEU A 47 11.65 -0.91 -8.98
CA LEU A 47 12.15 -1.57 -7.77
C LEU A 47 12.72 -2.97 -8.07
N GLU A 48 12.16 -3.68 -9.04
CA GLU A 48 12.64 -5.00 -9.47
C GLU A 48 14.09 -4.93 -9.98
N LYS A 49 14.46 -3.86 -10.69
CA LYS A 49 15.85 -3.59 -11.12
C LYS A 49 16.83 -3.47 -9.94
N LEU A 50 16.31 -3.14 -8.75
CA LEU A 50 17.06 -3.05 -7.50
C LEU A 50 16.95 -4.32 -6.64
N GLY A 51 16.32 -5.38 -7.17
CA GLY A 51 16.10 -6.65 -6.49
C GLY A 51 15.08 -6.57 -5.35
N LEU A 52 14.17 -5.60 -5.36
CA LEU A 52 13.14 -5.40 -4.35
C LEU A 52 11.74 -5.50 -4.97
N THR A 53 10.80 -6.08 -4.22
CA THR A 53 9.38 -5.91 -4.50
C THR A 53 8.85 -4.66 -3.79
N PRO A 54 7.73 -4.04 -4.25
CA PRO A 54 7.15 -2.88 -3.56
C PRO A 54 6.92 -3.10 -2.06
N PRO A 55 6.33 -4.23 -1.58
CA PRO A 55 6.18 -4.47 -0.15
C PRO A 55 7.52 -4.52 0.61
N GLN A 56 8.56 -5.13 0.02
CA GLN A 56 9.90 -5.17 0.63
C GLN A 56 10.50 -3.76 0.73
N PHE A 57 10.38 -2.97 -0.33
CA PHE A 57 10.84 -1.58 -0.32
C PHE A 57 10.11 -0.75 0.75
N TYR A 58 8.78 -0.88 0.86
CA TYR A 58 8.02 -0.12 1.85
C TYR A 58 8.39 -0.49 3.29
N VAL A 59 8.69 -1.76 3.58
CA VAL A 59 9.26 -2.16 4.89
C VAL A 59 10.60 -1.48 5.10
N LEU A 60 11.55 -1.61 4.15
CA LEU A 60 12.87 -0.98 4.25
C LEU A 60 12.79 0.54 4.43
N ALA A 61 11.91 1.21 3.68
CA ALA A 61 11.72 2.66 3.78
C ALA A 61 11.14 3.07 5.16
N THR A 62 10.16 2.31 5.65
CA THR A 62 9.52 2.57 6.94
C THR A 62 10.50 2.45 8.11
N ILE A 63 11.30 1.38 8.15
CA ILE A 63 12.28 1.16 9.21
C ILE A 63 13.53 2.01 9.04
N GLY A 64 13.95 2.29 7.80
CA GLY A 64 15.10 3.13 7.50
C GLY A 64 14.91 4.58 7.93
N TYR A 65 13.70 5.13 7.76
CA TYR A 65 13.34 6.45 8.23
C TYR A 65 13.32 6.55 9.78
N ALA A 66 12.85 5.51 10.46
CA ALA A 66 12.67 5.50 11.92
C ALA A 66 13.89 4.97 12.70
N GLY A 67 14.93 4.45 12.02
CA GLY A 67 16.07 3.81 12.69
C GLY A 67 15.77 2.42 13.27
N GLY A 68 14.64 1.82 12.89
CA GLY A 68 14.10 0.58 13.42
C GLY A 68 12.72 0.79 14.06
N LEU A 69 11.87 -0.24 14.03
CA LEU A 69 10.51 -0.17 14.58
C LEU A 69 10.08 -1.51 15.16
N PRO A 70 9.21 -1.50 16.19
CA PRO A 70 8.49 -2.68 16.63
C PRO A 70 7.69 -3.31 15.48
N PHE A 71 7.70 -4.65 15.41
CA PHE A 71 7.04 -5.40 14.35
C PHE A 71 5.56 -5.01 14.16
N GLY A 72 4.83 -4.84 15.26
CA GLY A 72 3.42 -4.43 15.23
C GLY A 72 3.20 -3.03 14.65
N GLU A 73 4.12 -2.09 14.89
CA GLU A 73 4.03 -0.73 14.35
C GLU A 73 4.25 -0.69 12.84
N ILE A 74 5.16 -1.53 12.31
CA ILE A 74 5.37 -1.65 10.87
C ILE A 74 4.08 -2.12 10.20
N GLY A 75 3.43 -3.16 10.74
CA GLY A 75 2.16 -3.65 10.23
C GLY A 75 1.05 -2.59 10.22
N ALA A 76 0.96 -1.81 11.29
CA ALA A 76 -0.01 -0.71 11.40
C ALA A 76 0.25 0.39 10.35
N LYS A 77 1.51 0.83 10.19
CA LYS A 77 1.90 1.84 9.20
C LYS A 77 1.67 1.40 7.77
N MET A 78 1.92 0.13 7.47
CA MET A 78 1.74 -0.43 6.12
C MET A 78 0.30 -0.90 5.84
N MET A 79 -0.59 -0.87 6.83
CA MET A 79 -1.95 -1.39 6.73
C MET A 79 -2.02 -2.86 6.28
N VAL A 80 -1.02 -3.66 6.65
CA VAL A 80 -0.95 -5.10 6.34
C VAL A 80 -1.20 -5.95 7.59
N THR A 81 -1.62 -7.19 7.37
CA THR A 81 -1.77 -8.16 8.46
C THR A 81 -0.41 -8.61 8.99
N VAL A 82 -0.36 -9.04 10.25
CA VAL A 82 0.87 -9.59 10.87
C VAL A 82 1.43 -10.76 10.06
N SER A 83 0.56 -11.66 9.58
CA SER A 83 0.98 -12.81 8.77
C SER A 83 1.66 -12.38 7.46
N ASN A 84 1.09 -11.40 6.75
CA ASN A 84 1.69 -10.88 5.52
C ASN A 84 3.04 -10.19 5.80
N LEU A 85 3.11 -9.37 6.87
CA LEU A 85 4.35 -8.72 7.27
C LEU A 85 5.44 -9.73 7.60
N THR A 86 5.10 -10.85 8.29
CA THR A 86 6.05 -11.92 8.61
C THR A 86 6.75 -12.44 7.37
N GLY A 87 5.98 -12.82 6.33
CA GLY A 87 6.57 -13.32 5.08
C GLY A 87 7.40 -12.27 4.32
N ILE A 88 7.07 -10.97 4.45
CA ILE A 88 7.88 -9.90 3.83
C ILE A 88 9.22 -9.77 4.58
N VAL A 89 9.18 -9.73 5.92
CA VAL A 89 10.38 -9.58 6.77
C VAL A 89 11.28 -10.80 6.66
N ASP A 90 10.73 -12.02 6.61
CA ASP A 90 11.52 -13.26 6.43
C ASP A 90 12.36 -13.19 5.14
N ARG A 91 11.72 -12.80 4.01
CA ARG A 91 12.45 -12.65 2.74
C ARG A 91 13.50 -11.54 2.77
N LEU A 92 13.31 -10.50 3.57
CA LEU A 92 14.31 -9.44 3.76
C LEU A 92 15.46 -9.92 4.66
N GLU A 93 15.20 -10.76 5.66
CA GLU A 93 16.24 -11.42 6.47
C GLU A 93 17.05 -12.40 5.63
N ASP A 94 16.41 -13.21 4.77
CA ASP A 94 17.11 -14.12 3.83
C ASP A 94 18.07 -13.34 2.91
N LYS A 95 17.67 -12.15 2.46
CA LYS A 95 18.53 -11.24 1.70
C LYS A 95 19.59 -10.53 2.55
N LYS A 96 19.57 -10.71 3.87
CA LYS A 96 20.44 -10.05 4.86
C LYS A 96 20.28 -8.51 4.83
N LEU A 97 19.08 -8.02 4.58
CA LEU A 97 18.78 -6.58 4.52
C LEU A 97 18.24 -6.05 5.85
N VAL A 98 17.59 -6.89 6.62
CA VAL A 98 17.07 -6.58 7.94
C VAL A 98 17.45 -7.68 8.93
N THR A 99 17.28 -7.39 10.21
CA THR A 99 17.35 -8.38 11.29
C THR A 99 16.33 -8.07 12.35
N ARG A 100 15.86 -9.11 13.04
CA ARG A 100 15.00 -8.99 14.21
C ARG A 100 15.83 -8.88 15.48
N LYS A 101 15.54 -7.90 16.31
CA LYS A 101 16.15 -7.73 17.64
C LYS A 101 15.05 -7.68 18.70
N ARG A 102 15.15 -8.49 19.73
CA ARG A 102 14.25 -8.41 20.89
C ARG A 102 14.55 -7.15 21.68
N ASP A 103 13.50 -6.50 22.17
CA ASP A 103 13.64 -5.36 23.07
C ASP A 103 14.33 -5.79 24.38
N GLU A 104 15.15 -4.92 24.92
CA GLU A 104 15.91 -5.22 26.15
C GLU A 104 15.05 -5.14 27.40
N THR A 105 14.00 -4.34 27.36
CA THR A 105 13.10 -4.10 28.50
C THR A 105 11.85 -4.98 28.46
N ASP A 106 11.25 -5.20 27.27
CA ASP A 106 10.13 -6.12 27.09
C ASP A 106 10.43 -7.14 25.99
N ARG A 107 10.86 -8.33 26.39
CA ARG A 107 11.21 -9.44 25.49
C ARG A 107 10.08 -9.91 24.57
N ARG A 108 8.83 -9.48 24.82
CA ARG A 108 7.68 -9.75 23.94
C ARG A 108 7.68 -8.85 22.71
N VAL A 109 8.39 -7.72 22.77
CA VAL A 109 8.52 -6.78 21.66
C VAL A 109 9.71 -7.19 20.80
N VAL A 110 9.46 -7.32 19.50
CA VAL A 110 10.48 -7.60 18.49
C VAL A 110 10.60 -6.40 17.56
N HIS A 111 11.77 -5.81 17.50
CA HIS A 111 12.12 -4.74 16.57
C HIS A 111 12.67 -5.32 15.27
N VAL A 112 12.36 -4.67 14.16
CA VAL A 112 13.02 -4.90 12.87
C VAL A 112 13.92 -3.72 12.58
N ILE A 113 15.19 -3.99 12.32
CA ILE A 113 16.21 -2.98 12.06
C ILE A 113 16.94 -3.30 10.76
N LEU A 114 17.49 -2.28 10.09
CA LEU A 114 18.34 -2.47 8.92
C LEU A 114 19.69 -3.06 9.35
N THR A 115 20.22 -3.96 8.54
CA THR A 115 21.66 -4.32 8.57
C THR A 115 22.45 -3.23 7.82
N ASP A 116 23.79 -3.29 7.88
CA ASP A 116 24.65 -2.40 7.08
C ASP A 116 24.35 -2.51 5.58
N LYS A 117 24.12 -3.75 5.11
CA LYS A 117 23.73 -4.02 3.72
C LYS A 117 22.38 -3.39 3.41
N GLY A 118 21.40 -3.55 4.31
CA GLY A 118 20.08 -2.93 4.18
C GLY A 118 20.13 -1.41 4.17
N ALA A 119 20.93 -0.82 5.05
CA ALA A 119 21.10 0.63 5.13
C ALA A 119 21.74 1.21 3.86
N LYS A 120 22.74 0.53 3.29
CA LYS A 120 23.35 0.92 2.01
C LYS A 120 22.33 0.86 0.86
N LEU A 121 21.57 -0.24 0.78
CA LEU A 121 20.53 -0.41 -0.23
C LEU A 121 19.43 0.65 -0.08
N TYR A 122 18.94 0.89 1.14
CA TYR A 122 17.95 1.92 1.44
C TYR A 122 18.41 3.29 0.92
N LYS A 123 19.63 3.72 1.30
CA LYS A 123 20.19 5.01 0.89
C LYS A 123 20.31 5.15 -0.64
N SER A 124 20.64 4.09 -1.36
CA SER A 124 20.76 4.13 -2.83
C SER A 124 19.40 4.03 -3.53
N THR A 125 18.40 3.40 -2.91
CA THR A 125 17.07 3.19 -3.51
C THR A 125 16.18 4.43 -3.39
N ILE A 126 16.25 5.17 -2.28
CA ILE A 126 15.38 6.33 -2.03
C ILE A 126 15.43 7.37 -3.16
N PRO A 127 16.59 7.86 -3.62
CA PRO A 127 16.62 8.86 -4.69
C PRO A 127 16.07 8.34 -6.02
N GLN A 128 16.18 7.04 -6.27
CA GLN A 128 15.63 6.43 -7.49
C GLN A 128 14.11 6.34 -7.40
N PHE A 129 13.58 5.89 -6.27
CA PHE A 129 12.14 5.84 -6.00
C PHE A 129 11.52 7.24 -6.08
N GLU A 130 12.14 8.26 -5.49
CA GLU A 130 11.67 9.65 -5.56
C GLU A 130 11.62 10.17 -7.00
N ARG A 131 12.59 9.82 -7.85
CA ARG A 131 12.56 10.14 -9.28
C ARG A 131 11.39 9.47 -9.97
N SER A 132 11.19 8.16 -9.79
CA SER A 132 10.08 7.42 -10.38
C SER A 132 8.72 8.00 -9.95
N VAL A 133 8.56 8.36 -8.68
CA VAL A 133 7.35 9.04 -8.19
C VAL A 133 7.20 10.43 -8.82
N SER A 134 8.28 11.19 -8.93
CA SER A 134 8.25 12.53 -9.56
C SER A 134 7.80 12.45 -11.02
N GLU A 135 8.26 11.44 -11.77
CA GLU A 135 7.85 11.20 -13.16
C GLU A 135 6.35 10.86 -13.27
N ILE A 136 5.76 10.19 -12.29
CA ILE A 136 4.32 9.90 -12.27
C ILE A 136 3.52 11.20 -12.17
N PHE A 137 3.97 12.15 -11.35
CA PHE A 137 3.23 13.38 -11.06
C PHE A 137 3.67 14.59 -11.91
N GLN A 138 4.70 14.50 -12.75
CA GLN A 138 5.23 15.62 -13.54
C GLN A 138 4.23 16.25 -14.52
N ARG A 139 3.16 15.52 -14.87
CA ARG A 139 2.07 16.05 -15.72
C ARG A 139 1.21 17.09 -15.02
N LEU A 140 1.33 17.18 -13.69
CA LEU A 140 0.68 18.20 -12.87
C LEU A 140 1.74 19.23 -12.44
N ASP A 141 1.42 20.51 -12.63
CA ASP A 141 2.21 21.57 -12.03
C ASP A 141 2.13 21.56 -10.50
N ARG A 142 3.02 22.29 -9.83
CA ARG A 142 3.13 22.27 -8.36
C ARG A 142 1.82 22.67 -7.64
N PRO A 143 1.07 23.69 -8.09
CA PRO A 143 -0.23 24.02 -7.51
C PRO A 143 -1.23 22.86 -7.57
N LYS A 144 -1.37 22.19 -8.71
CA LYS A 144 -2.28 21.04 -8.88
C LYS A 144 -1.85 19.82 -8.08
N GLN A 145 -0.53 19.59 -7.91
CA GLN A 145 -0.04 18.54 -7.00
C GLN A 145 -0.44 18.82 -5.55
N LYS A 146 -0.37 20.08 -5.10
CA LYS A 146 -0.82 20.48 -3.75
C LYS A 146 -2.33 20.30 -3.58
N GLU A 147 -3.13 20.69 -4.59
CA GLU A 147 -4.57 20.49 -4.58
C GLU A 147 -4.94 19.01 -4.50
N LEU A 148 -4.35 18.17 -5.35
CA LEU A 148 -4.53 16.71 -5.31
C LEU A 148 -4.18 16.13 -3.93
N SER A 149 -3.06 16.55 -3.35
CA SER A 149 -2.64 16.12 -2.01
C SER A 149 -3.66 16.51 -0.93
N ALA A 150 -4.27 17.69 -1.03
CA ALA A 150 -5.32 18.14 -0.10
C ALA A 150 -6.60 17.32 -0.24
N LEU A 151 -7.02 17.03 -1.48
CA LEU A 151 -8.19 16.18 -1.75
C LEU A 151 -8.00 14.74 -1.24
N LEU A 152 -6.85 14.14 -1.48
CA LEU A 152 -6.52 12.80 -0.97
C LEU A 152 -6.50 12.76 0.56
N ARG A 153 -5.97 13.80 1.23
CA ARG A 153 -6.02 13.89 2.70
C ARG A 153 -7.44 13.95 3.21
N LYS A 154 -8.32 14.72 2.57
CA LYS A 154 -9.73 14.81 2.95
C LYS A 154 -10.43 13.46 2.85
N LEU A 155 -10.23 12.74 1.74
CA LEU A 155 -10.78 11.38 1.56
C LEU A 155 -10.24 10.39 2.62
N ASN A 156 -8.96 10.45 2.95
CA ASN A 156 -8.35 9.57 3.95
C ASN A 156 -8.81 9.87 5.39
N GLN A 157 -9.06 11.14 5.74
CA GLN A 157 -9.55 11.51 7.07
C GLN A 157 -10.94 10.96 7.33
N GLU A 158 -11.83 11.01 6.36
CA GLU A 158 -13.18 10.44 6.46
C GLU A 158 -13.12 8.90 6.56
N SER A 159 -12.25 8.23 5.81
CA SER A 159 -12.12 6.77 5.84
C SER A 159 -11.43 6.25 7.09
N SER A 160 -10.47 6.96 7.67
CA SER A 160 -9.73 6.52 8.88
C SER A 160 -10.59 6.54 10.13
N ALA A 161 -11.48 7.54 10.29
CA ALA A 161 -12.43 7.62 11.40
C ALA A 161 -13.42 6.44 11.38
N ASP A 162 -13.95 6.11 10.20
CA ASP A 162 -14.92 5.03 10.01
C ASP A 162 -14.27 3.63 10.14
N TRP A 163 -13.01 3.49 9.73
CA TRP A 163 -12.25 2.25 9.85
C TRP A 163 -11.82 1.94 11.30
N ALA A 164 -11.43 2.94 12.07
CA ALA A 164 -11.14 2.81 13.50
C ALA A 164 -12.39 2.43 14.31
N GLY A 165 -13.55 2.97 13.97
CA GLY A 165 -14.83 2.61 14.55
C GLY A 165 -15.26 1.16 14.28
N ARG A 166 -15.01 0.64 13.06
CA ARG A 166 -15.30 -0.75 12.69
C ARG A 166 -14.40 -1.78 13.39
N ARG A 167 -13.14 -1.47 13.66
CA ARG A 167 -12.25 -2.35 14.46
C ARG A 167 -12.69 -2.47 15.91
N ARG A 168 -13.11 -1.38 16.54
CA ARG A 168 -13.61 -1.42 17.92
C ARG A 168 -14.87 -2.28 18.06
N ARG A 169 -15.80 -2.24 17.10
CA ARG A 169 -17.01 -3.07 17.11
C ARG A 169 -16.74 -4.56 16.94
N LYS A 170 -15.74 -4.98 16.14
CA LYS A 170 -15.39 -6.39 15.98
C LYS A 170 -14.74 -7.00 17.22
N HIS A 171 -13.92 -6.25 17.95
CA HIS A 171 -13.32 -6.74 19.21
C HIS A 171 -14.33 -6.81 20.37
N PHE A 172 -15.32 -5.94 20.38
CA PHE A 172 -16.35 -5.97 21.45
C PHE A 172 -17.32 -7.17 21.31
N ASN A 173 -17.63 -7.59 20.07
CA ASN A 173 -18.55 -8.70 19.84
C ASN A 173 -17.91 -10.10 19.96
N SER A 174 -16.58 -10.21 20.01
CA SER A 174 -15.91 -11.53 20.17
C SER A 174 -15.83 -11.97 21.63
N HIS A 175 -16.11 -11.08 22.61
CA HIS A 175 -16.09 -11.39 24.04
C HIS A 175 -17.49 -11.47 24.68
N ALA A 176 -18.56 -11.36 23.90
CA ALA A 176 -19.95 -11.40 24.38
C ALA A 176 -20.64 -12.74 24.11
N LYS A 177 -19.88 -13.82 23.87
CA LYS A 177 -20.41 -15.19 23.78
C LYS A 177 -19.53 -16.11 24.62
N ILE A 178 -19.75 -16.07 25.93
CA ILE A 178 -19.56 -17.19 26.88
C ILE A 178 -20.75 -17.14 27.83
#